data_934fdedcb56e8adef877c02408e1bf79
#
_entry.id   934fdedcb56e8adef877c02408e1bf79
#
_cell.length_a   1.000
_cell.length_b   1.000
_cell.length_c   1.000
_cell.angle_alpha   90.00
_cell.angle_beta   90.00
_cell.angle_gamma   90.00
#
_symmetry.space_group_name_H-M   'P 1'
#
loop_
_entity.id
_entity.type
_entity.pdbx_description
1 polymer ?
#
loop_
_entity_poly.entity_id
_entity_poly.type
_entity_poly.pdbx_seq_one_letter_code
_entity_poly.pdbx_strand_id
1 'polypeptide(L)'
;MRSVSYVQRVALEFSGSLFPHAICLGDVDNDSMTKFKHRELGSNPGSCTEPLCCAACPQCVCQSPLERPKWKHQLNELVVGDTSGKLFVYKNDDSRPWLTCSCQGMLTCVGVGDVCNKGKNLVVAVSAEGWFHLCDLTPTKALDASGHHETLMGEEQHPVFKQHIPANTKVMLISDIDGDGCCELVVGYTDRVVRAFRWEDLGEGTEHPTGQLVSLKKWTLEGQVDSLSVTPGPLGVPELMVSQPGCAYAILLCTWNKDARPPPTSEGAPEGSREAPAARDVMLHQTSGRIHNKNVSTHLIGNIKRGHNSEMGGSGLFALCTLDGTLKLMEEADKLLWSVQVDHQLFALEKLDVTGNGHEEVVACAWDGQTYIIDHNRTVVRFQVDENIRAFCAGLYACKEGRNSPCLVYVTFNQKIYVYWEVQLERMESTNLLKLLEAEPEFQSLLQELGVDPDDLPAVCALLHQTLYHPDQPPQCAPASLHDPT
;
A
#
# COMPACT_ATOMS: atom_id res chain seq x y z
N MET A 1 1.73 6.16 23.42
CA MET A 1 2.49 5.78 22.20
C MET A 1 3.19 4.46 22.48
N ARG A 2 2.95 3.43 21.66
CA ARG A 2 3.46 2.06 21.83
C ARG A 2 4.63 1.83 20.90
N SER A 3 5.66 1.10 21.32
CA SER A 3 6.76 0.64 20.49
C SER A 3 6.62 -0.86 20.23
N VAL A 4 6.86 -1.29 19.00
CA VAL A 4 6.93 -2.71 18.61
C VAL A 4 8.40 -3.08 18.50
N SER A 5 8.83 -4.12 19.24
CA SER A 5 10.22 -4.54 19.31
C SER A 5 10.50 -5.93 18.74
N TYR A 6 9.46 -6.72 18.45
CA TYR A 6 9.62 -8.10 18.00
C TYR A 6 8.87 -8.33 16.69
N VAL A 7 9.59 -8.17 15.58
CA VAL A 7 9.14 -8.55 14.25
C VAL A 7 10.20 -9.43 13.62
N GLN A 8 9.81 -10.50 12.97
CA GLN A 8 10.73 -11.38 12.26
C GLN A 8 11.33 -10.64 11.07
N ARG A 9 12.61 -10.85 10.81
CA ARG A 9 13.36 -10.12 9.79
C ARG A 9 14.16 -11.08 8.90
N VAL A 10 14.17 -10.78 7.61
CA VAL A 10 15.15 -11.32 6.67
C VAL A 10 16.00 -10.17 6.10
N ALA A 11 17.31 -10.39 5.99
CA ALA A 11 18.22 -9.47 5.31
C ALA A 11 18.51 -10.04 3.92
N LEU A 12 18.22 -9.25 2.87
CA LEU A 12 18.42 -9.66 1.49
C LEU A 12 19.82 -9.31 0.99
N GLU A 13 20.38 -10.16 0.15
CA GLU A 13 21.64 -9.91 -0.54
C GLU A 13 21.42 -8.89 -1.66
N PHE A 14 21.91 -7.67 -1.44
CA PHE A 14 21.81 -6.56 -2.37
C PHE A 14 23.07 -5.70 -2.26
N SER A 15 23.67 -5.35 -3.39
CA SER A 15 24.91 -4.54 -3.43
C SER A 15 24.75 -3.28 -4.29
N GLY A 16 23.55 -3.04 -4.82
CA GLY A 16 23.25 -1.90 -5.68
C GLY A 16 22.88 -0.62 -4.90
N SER A 17 22.68 0.45 -5.63
CA SER A 17 22.06 1.68 -5.15
C SER A 17 20.72 1.87 -5.85
N LEU A 18 19.72 2.39 -5.17
CA LEU A 18 18.38 2.57 -5.74
C LEU A 18 17.78 3.92 -5.44
N PHE A 19 16.81 4.33 -6.25
CA PHE A 19 15.94 5.46 -6.00
C PHE A 19 14.76 5.08 -5.12
N PRO A 20 14.16 6.01 -4.38
CA PRO A 20 13.07 5.70 -3.43
C PRO A 20 11.85 4.99 -4.02
N HIS A 21 11.54 5.23 -5.30
CA HIS A 21 10.41 4.61 -6.00
C HIS A 21 10.80 3.39 -6.88
N ALA A 22 12.04 2.93 -6.80
CA ALA A 22 12.53 1.76 -7.51
C ALA A 22 12.37 0.46 -6.69
N ILE A 23 11.30 0.37 -5.91
CA ILE A 23 10.96 -0.78 -5.07
C ILE A 23 9.44 -0.94 -5.02
N CYS A 24 8.94 -2.16 -5.14
CA CYS A 24 7.52 -2.46 -5.01
C CYS A 24 7.28 -3.92 -4.61
N LEU A 25 6.06 -4.18 -4.13
CA LEU A 25 5.52 -5.49 -3.83
C LEU A 25 4.39 -5.82 -4.80
N GLY A 26 4.33 -7.05 -5.30
CA GLY A 26 3.26 -7.48 -6.19
C GLY A 26 3.40 -8.93 -6.66
N ASP A 27 2.30 -9.48 -7.19
CA ASP A 27 2.27 -10.81 -7.80
C ASP A 27 2.95 -10.74 -9.18
N VAL A 28 4.22 -11.14 -9.22
CA VAL A 28 5.11 -11.03 -10.38
C VAL A 28 5.02 -12.27 -11.27
N ASP A 29 4.85 -13.44 -10.67
CA ASP A 29 4.86 -14.72 -11.38
C ASP A 29 3.47 -15.18 -11.84
N ASN A 30 2.42 -14.39 -11.53
CA ASN A 30 1.03 -14.66 -11.86
C ASN A 30 0.57 -16.07 -11.42
N ASP A 31 0.97 -16.49 -10.22
CA ASP A 31 0.78 -17.85 -9.74
C ASP A 31 -0.70 -18.25 -9.60
N SER A 32 -1.58 -17.27 -9.45
CA SER A 32 -3.03 -17.45 -9.45
C SER A 32 -3.59 -17.85 -10.82
N MET A 33 -3.01 -17.32 -11.91
CA MET A 33 -3.47 -17.57 -13.28
C MET A 33 -3.14 -18.97 -13.81
N THR A 34 -2.02 -19.55 -13.37
CA THR A 34 -1.57 -20.88 -13.84
C THR A 34 -2.53 -22.02 -13.44
N LYS A 35 -3.37 -21.81 -12.43
CA LYS A 35 -4.32 -22.85 -11.94
C LYS A 35 -5.65 -22.88 -12.71
N PHE A 36 -6.02 -21.81 -13.37
CA PHE A 36 -7.23 -21.81 -14.22
C PHE A 36 -7.03 -22.59 -15.52
N LYS A 37 -5.88 -22.48 -16.18
CA LYS A 37 -5.58 -23.21 -17.43
C LYS A 37 -5.55 -24.75 -17.27
N HIS A 38 -5.25 -25.27 -16.08
CA HIS A 38 -5.24 -26.73 -15.83
C HIS A 38 -6.63 -27.34 -15.62
N ARG A 39 -7.67 -26.55 -15.35
CA ARG A 39 -9.04 -27.05 -15.15
C ARG A 39 -9.85 -27.14 -16.45
N GLU A 40 -9.48 -26.37 -17.47
CA GLU A 40 -10.17 -26.41 -18.78
C GLU A 40 -9.75 -27.57 -19.71
N LEU A 41 -8.60 -28.20 -19.43
CA LEU A 41 -8.07 -29.29 -20.28
C LEU A 41 -8.49 -30.71 -19.82
N GLY A 42 -9.33 -30.82 -18.79
CA GLY A 42 -9.69 -32.12 -18.17
C GLY A 42 -11.16 -32.51 -18.23
N SER A 43 -12.05 -31.82 -18.94
CA SER A 43 -13.47 -32.23 -19.05
C SER A 43 -13.90 -32.39 -20.51
N ASN A 44 -14.40 -33.59 -20.83
CA ASN A 44 -14.99 -33.96 -22.10
C ASN A 44 -16.01 -32.94 -22.63
N PRO A 45 -16.11 -32.73 -23.96
CA PRO A 45 -17.09 -31.84 -24.55
C PRO A 45 -18.45 -32.47 -24.57
N GLY A 46 -19.26 -32.14 -23.58
CA GLY A 46 -20.67 -32.55 -23.46
C GLY A 46 -21.49 -31.45 -22.82
N SER A 47 -22.06 -30.59 -23.68
CA SER A 47 -23.22 -29.72 -23.42
C SER A 47 -23.20 -28.83 -22.16
N CYS A 48 -22.73 -27.59 -22.30
CA CYS A 48 -23.37 -26.40 -21.72
C CYS A 48 -22.86 -25.18 -22.47
N THR A 49 -23.61 -24.77 -23.47
CA THR A 49 -23.58 -23.43 -24.04
C THR A 49 -24.35 -22.54 -23.09
N GLU A 50 -23.65 -21.67 -22.33
CA GLU A 50 -24.15 -20.33 -22.02
C GLU A 50 -23.16 -19.54 -21.14
N PRO A 51 -23.00 -18.25 -21.40
CA PRO A 51 -22.02 -17.41 -20.75
C PRO A 51 -22.62 -16.73 -19.52
N LEU A 52 -21.76 -16.40 -18.57
CA LEU A 52 -21.95 -15.35 -17.54
C LEU A 52 -23.25 -15.42 -16.73
N CYS A 53 -23.17 -16.10 -15.59
CA CYS A 53 -24.19 -15.95 -14.56
C CYS A 53 -23.93 -14.63 -13.82
N CYS A 54 -24.70 -13.58 -14.19
CA CYS A 54 -24.83 -12.34 -13.45
C CYS A 54 -25.35 -12.59 -12.05
N ALA A 55 -24.81 -11.87 -11.09
CA ALA A 55 -25.20 -11.86 -9.67
C ALA A 55 -26.57 -11.19 -9.43
N ALA A 56 -27.62 -11.59 -10.18
CA ALA A 56 -28.97 -11.09 -9.96
C ALA A 56 -30.03 -12.06 -10.48
N CYS A 57 -30.10 -13.29 -9.92
CA CYS A 57 -31.24 -14.15 -10.14
C CYS A 57 -31.70 -14.79 -8.81
N PRO A 58 -32.91 -14.42 -8.29
CA PRO A 58 -33.43 -14.91 -7.01
C PRO A 58 -33.92 -16.36 -7.02
N GLN A 59 -33.77 -17.12 -8.09
CA GLN A 59 -34.40 -18.44 -8.25
C GLN A 59 -33.45 -19.62 -8.43
N CYS A 60 -32.14 -19.48 -8.31
CA CYS A 60 -31.23 -20.63 -8.26
C CYS A 60 -31.12 -21.16 -6.84
N VAL A 61 -32.01 -22.07 -6.47
CA VAL A 61 -31.86 -22.95 -5.29
C VAL A 61 -30.86 -24.03 -5.65
N CYS A 62 -29.56 -23.83 -5.48
CA CYS A 62 -28.57 -24.87 -5.49
C CYS A 62 -28.51 -25.50 -4.11
N GLN A 63 -29.13 -26.65 -3.96
CA GLN A 63 -28.99 -27.52 -2.80
C GLN A 63 -27.64 -28.25 -2.88
N SER A 64 -26.66 -27.75 -2.18
CA SER A 64 -25.56 -28.42 -1.45
C SER A 64 -24.54 -27.35 -1.00
N PRO A 65 -23.92 -27.46 0.17
CA PRO A 65 -22.82 -26.61 0.55
C PRO A 65 -21.57 -27.05 -0.24
N LEU A 66 -21.53 -26.70 -1.53
CA LEU A 66 -20.29 -26.76 -2.28
C LEU A 66 -19.34 -25.77 -1.60
N GLU A 67 -18.25 -26.29 -1.08
CA GLU A 67 -17.12 -25.54 -0.57
C GLU A 67 -16.86 -24.39 -1.53
N ARG A 68 -17.03 -23.15 -1.04
CA ARG A 68 -16.60 -21.95 -1.78
C ARG A 68 -15.18 -22.22 -2.24
N PRO A 69 -14.83 -22.02 -3.52
CA PRO A 69 -13.47 -22.17 -3.95
C PRO A 69 -12.61 -21.29 -3.03
N LYS A 70 -11.73 -21.90 -2.24
CA LYS A 70 -10.72 -21.18 -1.49
C LYS A 70 -9.90 -20.46 -2.55
N TRP A 71 -10.11 -19.17 -2.69
CA TRP A 71 -9.27 -18.29 -3.50
C TRP A 71 -7.84 -18.50 -2.98
N LYS A 72 -7.01 -19.18 -3.74
CA LYS A 72 -5.60 -19.21 -3.43
C LYS A 72 -5.12 -17.77 -3.68
N HIS A 73 -4.76 -17.10 -2.59
CA HIS A 73 -4.29 -15.74 -2.62
C HIS A 73 -3.10 -15.64 -3.59
N GLN A 74 -3.13 -14.64 -4.45
CA GLN A 74 -1.97 -14.20 -5.23
C GLN A 74 -0.82 -13.97 -4.24
N LEU A 75 0.31 -14.64 -4.46
CA LEU A 75 1.48 -14.45 -3.61
C LEU A 75 2.29 -13.29 -4.16
N ASN A 76 2.70 -12.38 -3.29
CA ASN A 76 3.46 -11.20 -3.69
C ASN A 76 4.95 -11.44 -3.49
N GLU A 77 5.73 -11.02 -4.47
CA GLU A 77 7.17 -10.92 -4.47
C GLU A 77 7.61 -9.46 -4.22
N LEU A 78 8.88 -9.29 -3.89
CA LEU A 78 9.55 -8.00 -3.79
C LEU A 78 10.39 -7.75 -5.03
N VAL A 79 10.16 -6.62 -5.70
CA VAL A 79 10.93 -6.18 -6.86
C VAL A 79 11.73 -4.94 -6.51
N VAL A 80 13.01 -4.97 -6.84
CA VAL A 80 13.95 -3.87 -6.58
C VAL A 80 14.71 -3.55 -7.86
N GLY A 81 14.72 -2.28 -8.26
CA GLY A 81 15.50 -1.79 -9.38
C GLY A 81 16.68 -0.95 -8.92
N ASP A 82 17.86 -1.18 -9.49
CA ASP A 82 19.04 -0.42 -9.12
C ASP A 82 19.44 0.66 -10.15
N THR A 83 20.39 1.49 -9.77
CA THR A 83 20.92 2.56 -10.64
C THR A 83 21.79 2.05 -11.78
N SER A 84 22.17 0.78 -11.80
CA SER A 84 22.91 0.15 -12.90
C SER A 84 21.98 -0.42 -14.00
N GLY A 85 20.65 -0.39 -13.78
CA GLY A 85 19.67 -0.95 -14.69
C GLY A 85 19.26 -2.38 -14.38
N LYS A 86 19.68 -2.95 -13.26
CA LYS A 86 19.30 -4.30 -12.88
C LYS A 86 18.05 -4.32 -12.02
N LEU A 87 17.15 -5.24 -12.34
CA LEU A 87 16.01 -5.63 -11.52
C LEU A 87 16.36 -6.90 -10.76
N PHE A 88 15.99 -6.92 -9.49
CA PHE A 88 16.10 -8.08 -8.61
C PHE A 88 14.71 -8.42 -8.10
N VAL A 89 14.33 -9.68 -8.19
CA VAL A 89 13.08 -10.20 -7.64
C VAL A 89 13.42 -11.16 -6.52
N TYR A 90 12.87 -10.90 -5.34
CA TYR A 90 13.03 -11.75 -4.15
C TYR A 90 11.71 -12.45 -3.86
N LYS A 91 11.82 -13.72 -3.48
CA LYS A 91 10.70 -14.60 -3.21
C LYS A 91 10.90 -15.38 -1.92
N ASN A 92 9.84 -15.53 -1.15
CA ASN A 92 9.86 -16.23 0.14
C ASN A 92 10.87 -15.60 1.12
N ASP A 93 11.51 -16.42 1.96
CA ASP A 93 12.54 -16.02 2.93
C ASP A 93 13.97 -16.23 2.44
N ASP A 94 14.16 -16.45 1.13
CA ASP A 94 15.51 -16.56 0.56
C ASP A 94 16.16 -15.16 0.53
N SER A 95 17.40 -15.09 1.01
CA SER A 95 18.18 -13.85 0.98
C SER A 95 18.66 -13.47 -0.42
N ARG A 96 18.76 -14.45 -1.34
CA ARG A 96 19.22 -14.26 -2.71
C ARG A 96 18.09 -13.93 -3.67
N PRO A 97 18.35 -13.12 -4.71
CA PRO A 97 17.35 -12.89 -5.74
C PRO A 97 16.92 -14.22 -6.40
N TRP A 98 15.62 -14.41 -6.53
CA TRP A 98 15.04 -15.51 -7.29
C TRP A 98 15.28 -15.34 -8.79
N LEU A 99 15.11 -14.10 -9.29
CA LEU A 99 15.35 -13.71 -10.68
C LEU A 99 16.07 -12.38 -10.74
N THR A 100 16.81 -12.17 -11.83
CA THR A 100 17.38 -10.87 -12.21
C THR A 100 17.01 -10.54 -13.65
N CYS A 101 16.80 -9.26 -13.95
CA CYS A 101 16.49 -8.79 -15.29
C CYS A 101 17.35 -7.55 -15.60
N SER A 102 17.98 -7.53 -16.78
CA SER A 102 18.81 -6.41 -17.20
C SER A 102 18.02 -5.45 -18.07
N CYS A 103 17.77 -4.25 -17.53
CA CYS A 103 17.12 -3.12 -18.18
C CYS A 103 18.18 -2.09 -18.63
N GLN A 104 17.73 -1.09 -19.39
CA GLN A 104 18.59 -0.01 -19.88
C GLN A 104 18.42 1.26 -19.02
N GLY A 105 19.51 1.88 -18.60
CA GLY A 105 19.54 3.13 -17.88
C GLY A 105 19.40 3.00 -16.36
N MET A 106 19.42 4.12 -15.65
CA MET A 106 19.26 4.16 -14.19
C MET A 106 17.78 4.03 -13.82
N LEU A 107 17.38 2.93 -13.18
CA LEU A 107 15.99 2.71 -12.80
C LEU A 107 15.56 3.66 -11.67
N THR A 108 14.55 4.48 -11.95
CA THR A 108 13.96 5.42 -10.99
C THR A 108 12.66 4.92 -10.41
N CYS A 109 11.89 4.14 -11.19
CA CYS A 109 10.57 3.64 -10.82
C CYS A 109 10.43 2.18 -11.21
N VAL A 110 9.82 1.40 -10.33
CA VAL A 110 9.44 0.01 -10.56
C VAL A 110 8.01 -0.20 -10.08
N GLY A 111 7.22 -0.94 -10.83
CA GLY A 111 5.85 -1.28 -10.47
C GLY A 111 5.43 -2.63 -11.04
N VAL A 112 4.41 -3.23 -10.46
CA VAL A 112 3.79 -4.48 -10.90
C VAL A 112 2.32 -4.24 -11.16
N GLY A 113 1.83 -4.65 -12.32
CA GLY A 113 0.41 -4.51 -12.69
C GLY A 113 0.12 -4.92 -14.12
N ASP A 114 -1.16 -4.97 -14.45
CA ASP A 114 -1.66 -5.30 -15.79
C ASP A 114 -1.69 -4.06 -16.69
N VAL A 115 -0.50 -3.52 -16.98
CA VAL A 115 -0.35 -2.30 -17.80
C VAL A 115 -0.79 -2.51 -19.26
N CYS A 116 -0.81 -3.75 -19.73
CA CYS A 116 -1.26 -4.09 -21.09
C CYS A 116 -2.76 -4.44 -21.16
N ASN A 117 -3.47 -4.46 -20.04
CA ASN A 117 -4.90 -4.78 -19.95
C ASN A 117 -5.26 -6.17 -20.55
N LYS A 118 -4.41 -7.16 -20.29
CA LYS A 118 -4.57 -8.56 -20.75
C LYS A 118 -4.87 -9.54 -19.61
N GLY A 119 -5.18 -9.05 -18.44
CA GLY A 119 -5.42 -9.87 -17.23
C GLY A 119 -4.15 -10.49 -16.66
N LYS A 120 -2.96 -9.99 -17.02
CA LYS A 120 -1.66 -10.51 -16.59
C LYS A 120 -0.79 -9.38 -16.05
N ASN A 121 -0.24 -9.59 -14.85
CA ASN A 121 0.72 -8.65 -14.27
C ASN A 121 2.07 -8.75 -14.99
N LEU A 122 2.64 -7.60 -15.28
CA LEU A 122 4.00 -7.44 -15.78
C LEU A 122 4.77 -6.53 -14.82
N VAL A 123 6.08 -6.72 -14.76
CA VAL A 123 6.96 -5.77 -14.08
C VAL A 123 7.29 -4.64 -15.04
N VAL A 124 6.97 -3.43 -14.60
CA VAL A 124 7.29 -2.18 -15.30
C VAL A 124 8.50 -1.55 -14.63
N ALA A 125 9.53 -1.26 -15.40
CA ALA A 125 10.69 -0.53 -14.94
C ALA A 125 10.95 0.68 -15.84
N VAL A 126 11.14 1.84 -15.23
CA VAL A 126 11.38 3.10 -15.96
C VAL A 126 12.68 3.72 -15.48
N SER A 127 13.52 4.14 -16.43
CA SER A 127 14.80 4.77 -16.13
C SER A 127 14.74 6.29 -16.15
N ALA A 128 15.71 6.94 -15.52
CA ALA A 128 15.87 8.39 -15.52
C ALA A 128 16.01 8.96 -16.95
N GLU A 129 16.62 8.21 -17.85
CA GLU A 129 16.81 8.58 -19.24
C GLU A 129 15.53 8.44 -20.08
N GLY A 130 14.47 7.86 -19.50
CA GLY A 130 13.18 7.69 -20.16
C GLY A 130 12.98 6.34 -20.82
N TRP A 131 13.77 5.32 -20.51
CA TRP A 131 13.51 3.97 -21.00
C TRP A 131 12.41 3.31 -20.16
N PHE A 132 11.30 2.99 -20.82
CA PHE A 132 10.23 2.16 -20.31
C PHE A 132 10.48 0.70 -20.72
N HIS A 133 10.42 -0.20 -19.73
CA HIS A 133 10.62 -1.64 -19.94
C HIS A 133 9.43 -2.42 -19.40
N LEU A 134 9.03 -3.46 -20.16
CA LEU A 134 8.14 -4.51 -19.68
C LEU A 134 8.95 -5.79 -19.47
N CYS A 135 8.89 -6.36 -18.29
CA CYS A 135 9.47 -7.65 -17.98
C CYS A 135 8.35 -8.64 -17.65
N ASP A 136 8.29 -9.72 -18.40
CA ASP A 136 7.41 -10.86 -18.16
C ASP A 136 8.23 -11.91 -17.40
N LEU A 137 8.00 -12.00 -16.11
CA LEU A 137 8.74 -12.89 -15.20
C LEU A 137 7.92 -14.13 -14.83
N THR A 138 6.85 -14.39 -15.56
CA THR A 138 6.04 -15.61 -15.41
C THR A 138 6.89 -16.82 -15.78
N PRO A 139 7.04 -17.85 -14.91
CA PRO A 139 7.81 -19.03 -15.22
C PRO A 139 7.26 -19.74 -16.47
N THR A 140 8.05 -19.80 -17.52
CA THR A 140 7.74 -20.64 -18.68
C THR A 140 7.98 -22.08 -18.28
N LYS A 141 6.96 -22.92 -18.35
CA LYS A 141 7.09 -24.38 -18.17
C LYS A 141 7.80 -24.93 -19.41
N ALA A 142 9.11 -24.94 -19.42
CA ALA A 142 9.86 -25.80 -20.32
C ALA A 142 9.66 -27.24 -19.81
N LEU A 143 8.87 -28.02 -20.53
CA LEU A 143 8.81 -29.48 -20.34
C LEU A 143 10.03 -30.05 -21.03
N ASP A 144 11.05 -30.41 -20.27
CA ASP A 144 12.08 -31.31 -20.76
C ASP A 144 11.50 -32.66 -21.10
N ALA A 145 12.06 -33.32 -22.11
CA ALA A 145 11.68 -34.67 -22.52
C ALA A 145 11.84 -35.73 -21.41
N SER A 146 12.41 -35.35 -20.25
CA SER A 146 12.63 -36.18 -19.06
C SER A 146 11.65 -35.94 -17.92
N GLY A 147 10.70 -34.97 -18.05
CA GLY A 147 9.66 -34.73 -17.04
C GLY A 147 10.15 -34.08 -15.73
N HIS A 148 11.37 -33.61 -15.68
CA HIS A 148 11.89 -32.84 -14.53
C HIS A 148 11.61 -31.34 -14.75
N HIS A 149 11.06 -30.70 -13.71
CA HIS A 149 10.92 -29.25 -13.67
C HIS A 149 12.28 -28.60 -13.42
N GLU A 150 13.02 -28.23 -14.45
CA GLU A 150 14.08 -27.26 -14.30
C GLU A 150 13.46 -25.88 -14.11
N THR A 151 13.47 -25.43 -12.86
CA THR A 151 13.34 -24.00 -12.54
C THR A 151 14.62 -23.36 -13.04
N LEU A 152 14.56 -22.48 -14.03
CA LEU A 152 15.69 -21.66 -14.51
C LEU A 152 16.11 -20.69 -13.38
N MET A 153 16.73 -21.24 -12.34
CA MET A 153 17.32 -20.46 -11.25
C MET A 153 18.67 -19.96 -11.75
N GLY A 154 18.79 -18.63 -11.92
CA GLY A 154 20.06 -17.97 -12.18
C GLY A 154 20.31 -17.50 -13.61
N GLU A 155 19.39 -17.67 -14.56
CA GLU A 155 19.49 -17.03 -15.87
C GLU A 155 19.10 -15.55 -15.80
N GLU A 156 19.94 -14.69 -16.37
CA GLU A 156 19.66 -13.28 -16.52
C GLU A 156 18.53 -13.08 -17.54
N GLN A 157 17.42 -12.53 -17.12
CA GLN A 157 16.27 -12.23 -17.96
C GLN A 157 16.44 -10.87 -18.65
N HIS A 158 15.73 -10.67 -19.75
CA HIS A 158 15.67 -9.40 -20.46
C HIS A 158 14.23 -8.92 -20.61
N PRO A 159 14.00 -7.59 -20.70
CA PRO A 159 12.67 -7.06 -20.95
C PRO A 159 12.10 -7.62 -22.27
N VAL A 160 10.81 -8.00 -22.23
CA VAL A 160 10.08 -8.46 -23.44
C VAL A 160 9.70 -7.30 -24.36
N PHE A 161 9.71 -6.09 -23.81
CA PHE A 161 9.42 -4.86 -24.57
C PHE A 161 10.16 -3.67 -23.96
N LYS A 162 10.56 -2.72 -24.79
CA LYS A 162 11.10 -1.42 -24.38
C LYS A 162 10.67 -0.30 -25.31
N GLN A 163 10.44 0.87 -24.76
CA GLN A 163 10.09 2.09 -25.50
C GLN A 163 10.70 3.31 -24.81
N HIS A 164 11.01 4.33 -25.60
CA HIS A 164 11.46 5.60 -25.04
C HIS A 164 10.28 6.52 -24.75
N ILE A 165 10.20 7.02 -23.52
CA ILE A 165 9.27 8.04 -23.06
C ILE A 165 10.08 9.27 -22.60
N PRO A 166 9.47 10.40 -22.29
CA PRO A 166 10.24 11.55 -21.78
C PRO A 166 11.14 11.20 -20.59
N ALA A 167 12.33 11.79 -20.58
CA ALA A 167 13.34 11.59 -19.52
C ALA A 167 12.98 12.34 -18.22
N ASN A 168 13.79 12.15 -17.18
CA ASN A 168 13.65 12.73 -15.84
C ASN A 168 12.44 12.20 -15.06
N THR A 169 12.16 10.92 -15.21
CA THR A 169 11.11 10.20 -14.46
C THR A 169 11.45 10.16 -12.97
N LYS A 170 10.43 10.29 -12.13
CA LYS A 170 10.61 10.33 -10.68
C LYS A 170 9.70 9.36 -9.93
N VAL A 171 8.42 9.31 -10.29
CA VAL A 171 7.39 8.48 -9.65
C VAL A 171 6.46 7.90 -10.70
N MET A 172 5.88 6.74 -10.44
CA MET A 172 5.04 6.00 -11.37
C MET A 172 3.86 5.38 -10.65
N LEU A 173 2.73 5.28 -11.35
CA LEU A 173 1.53 4.60 -10.90
C LEU A 173 0.93 3.81 -12.07
N ILE A 174 0.51 2.57 -11.82
CA ILE A 174 -0.28 1.75 -12.75
C ILE A 174 -1.66 1.59 -12.13
N SER A 175 -2.69 2.17 -12.73
CA SER A 175 -4.05 2.13 -12.21
C SER A 175 -5.04 2.57 -13.26
N ASP A 176 -6.30 2.13 -13.14
CA ASP A 176 -7.43 2.75 -13.84
C ASP A 176 -7.68 4.14 -13.23
N ILE A 177 -7.44 5.19 -14.01
CA ILE A 177 -7.55 6.59 -13.55
C ILE A 177 -8.77 7.32 -14.13
N ASP A 178 -9.48 6.73 -15.08
CA ASP A 178 -10.67 7.33 -15.71
C ASP A 178 -11.94 6.51 -15.51
N GLY A 179 -11.84 5.31 -14.91
CA GLY A 179 -12.97 4.46 -14.55
C GLY A 179 -13.51 3.62 -15.70
N ASP A 180 -12.73 3.39 -16.76
CA ASP A 180 -13.14 2.56 -17.89
C ASP A 180 -12.80 1.07 -17.71
N GLY A 181 -12.16 0.71 -16.59
CA GLY A 181 -11.75 -0.64 -16.23
C GLY A 181 -10.39 -1.05 -16.82
N CYS A 182 -9.72 -0.16 -17.54
CA CYS A 182 -8.37 -0.37 -18.06
C CYS A 182 -7.34 0.40 -17.23
N CYS A 183 -6.16 -0.17 -17.06
CA CYS A 183 -5.06 0.50 -16.38
C CYS A 183 -4.31 1.44 -17.32
N GLU A 184 -4.01 2.63 -16.85
CA GLU A 184 -3.04 3.55 -17.43
C GLU A 184 -1.72 3.48 -16.67
N LEU A 185 -0.65 3.89 -17.37
CA LEU A 185 0.62 4.21 -16.79
C LEU A 185 0.69 5.72 -16.56
N VAL A 186 0.79 6.14 -15.30
CA VAL A 186 0.98 7.56 -14.94
C VAL A 186 2.41 7.75 -14.46
N VAL A 187 3.11 8.73 -15.03
CA VAL A 187 4.50 9.03 -14.68
C VAL A 187 4.60 10.49 -14.24
N GLY A 188 5.14 10.72 -13.05
CA GLY A 188 5.54 12.02 -12.54
C GLY A 188 7.02 12.27 -12.79
N TYR A 189 7.34 13.51 -13.17
CA TYR A 189 8.66 13.94 -13.61
C TYR A 189 9.26 14.99 -12.66
N THR A 190 10.57 15.14 -12.68
CA THR A 190 11.29 16.13 -11.85
C THR A 190 11.04 17.58 -12.24
N ASP A 191 10.50 17.81 -13.44
CA ASP A 191 10.17 19.14 -13.98
C ASP A 191 8.72 19.58 -13.69
N ARG A 192 8.07 19.00 -12.69
CA ARG A 192 6.69 19.30 -12.27
C ARG A 192 5.62 18.91 -13.32
N VAL A 193 5.94 17.95 -14.16
CA VAL A 193 5.02 17.40 -15.16
C VAL A 193 4.52 16.04 -14.72
N VAL A 194 3.26 15.73 -15.03
CA VAL A 194 2.67 14.40 -14.96
C VAL A 194 2.14 14.05 -16.34
N ARG A 195 2.38 12.80 -16.76
CA ARG A 195 1.88 12.28 -18.03
C ARG A 195 1.15 10.96 -17.81
N ALA A 196 0.04 10.79 -18.49
CA ALA A 196 -0.67 9.51 -18.59
C ALA A 196 -0.42 8.88 -19.94
N PHE A 197 -0.22 7.57 -19.93
CA PHE A 197 -0.04 6.73 -21.10
C PHE A 197 -0.98 5.54 -21.01
N ARG A 198 -1.42 5.04 -22.18
CA ARG A 198 -2.18 3.81 -22.31
C ARG A 198 -1.46 2.87 -23.26
N TRP A 199 -1.52 1.58 -22.99
CA TRP A 199 -1.04 0.56 -23.90
C TRP A 199 -2.02 0.36 -25.02
N GLU A 200 -1.55 0.48 -26.26
CA GLU A 200 -2.30 0.10 -27.48
C GLU A 200 -1.69 -1.15 -28.08
N ASP A 201 -2.49 -2.18 -28.23
CA ASP A 201 -2.10 -3.44 -28.85
C ASP A 201 -2.05 -3.28 -30.38
N LEU A 202 -0.95 -3.70 -31.01
CA LEU A 202 -0.76 -3.64 -32.47
C LEU A 202 -0.92 -4.99 -33.17
N GLY A 203 -1.20 -6.09 -32.45
CA GLY A 203 -1.33 -7.42 -33.05
C GLY A 203 -2.17 -8.39 -32.22
N GLU A 204 -2.99 -9.18 -32.92
CA GLU A 204 -3.73 -10.27 -32.32
C GLU A 204 -2.86 -11.54 -32.25
N GLY A 205 -2.80 -12.19 -31.08
CA GLY A 205 -2.42 -13.60 -30.94
C GLY A 205 -0.96 -13.95 -30.70
N THR A 206 -0.11 -13.03 -30.23
CA THR A 206 1.27 -13.35 -29.81
C THR A 206 1.39 -13.55 -28.29
N GLU A 207 2.23 -14.50 -27.85
CA GLU A 207 2.51 -14.75 -26.43
C GLU A 207 3.19 -13.55 -25.73
N HIS A 208 3.86 -12.68 -26.51
CA HIS A 208 4.52 -11.48 -26.02
C HIS A 208 3.71 -10.21 -26.32
N PRO A 209 3.77 -9.18 -25.46
CA PRO A 209 3.09 -7.92 -25.70
C PRO A 209 3.64 -7.25 -26.98
N THR A 210 2.78 -7.16 -27.99
CA THR A 210 3.05 -6.44 -29.26
C THR A 210 2.21 -5.18 -29.27
N GLY A 211 2.80 -4.05 -28.95
CA GLY A 211 2.06 -2.81 -28.83
C GLY A 211 2.97 -1.61 -28.61
N GLN A 212 2.38 -0.54 -28.13
CA GLN A 212 3.08 0.69 -27.77
C GLN A 212 2.36 1.44 -26.67
N LEU A 213 3.11 2.24 -25.90
CA LEU A 213 2.54 3.25 -25.02
C LEU A 213 2.18 4.49 -25.83
N VAL A 214 0.91 4.87 -25.76
CA VAL A 214 0.40 6.10 -26.38
C VAL A 214 0.16 7.14 -25.28
N SER A 215 0.61 8.37 -25.52
CA SER A 215 0.40 9.47 -24.58
C SER A 215 -1.05 9.95 -24.64
N LEU A 216 -1.75 9.89 -23.49
CA LEU A 216 -3.12 10.37 -23.37
C LEU A 216 -3.17 11.86 -23.01
N LYS A 217 -2.41 12.25 -21.98
CA LYS A 217 -2.44 13.62 -21.48
C LYS A 217 -1.15 14.00 -20.75
N LYS A 218 -0.90 15.31 -20.75
CA LYS A 218 0.16 15.96 -20.00
C LYS A 218 -0.45 17.05 -19.10
N TRP A 219 -0.11 17.03 -17.82
CA TRP A 219 -0.40 18.12 -16.88
C TRP A 219 0.89 18.79 -16.43
N THR A 220 0.83 20.08 -16.24
CA THR A 220 1.93 20.87 -15.67
C THR A 220 1.47 21.45 -14.34
N LEU A 221 2.25 21.22 -13.29
CA LEU A 221 1.95 21.58 -11.91
C LEU A 221 2.81 22.77 -11.46
N GLU A 222 2.37 23.47 -10.42
CA GLU A 222 3.12 24.56 -9.84
C GLU A 222 4.29 24.08 -8.96
N GLY A 223 4.10 22.94 -8.27
CA GLY A 223 5.06 22.37 -7.34
C GLY A 223 5.59 21.01 -7.77
N GLN A 224 6.61 20.55 -7.07
CA GLN A 224 7.21 19.22 -7.26
C GLN A 224 6.22 18.11 -7.00
N VAL A 225 6.38 17.02 -7.76
CA VAL A 225 5.61 15.78 -7.62
C VAL A 225 6.46 14.77 -6.87
N ASP A 226 5.99 14.31 -5.71
CA ASP A 226 6.69 13.30 -4.91
C ASP A 226 5.91 11.98 -4.83
N SER A 227 4.58 12.01 -5.03
CA SER A 227 3.74 10.81 -5.04
C SER A 227 2.50 10.98 -5.92
N LEU A 228 2.02 9.84 -6.43
CA LEU A 228 0.80 9.69 -7.20
C LEU A 228 -0.09 8.66 -6.50
N SER A 229 -1.40 8.89 -6.48
CA SER A 229 -2.36 7.95 -5.95
C SER A 229 -3.71 8.10 -6.64
N VAL A 230 -4.54 7.07 -6.56
CA VAL A 230 -5.94 7.12 -7.02
C VAL A 230 -6.83 6.90 -5.81
N THR A 231 -7.88 7.69 -5.70
CA THR A 231 -8.92 7.55 -4.69
C THR A 231 -10.29 7.51 -5.38
N PRO A 232 -11.28 6.80 -4.83
CA PRO A 232 -12.65 6.89 -5.30
C PRO A 232 -13.16 8.31 -5.09
N GLY A 233 -13.56 8.94 -6.17
CA GLY A 233 -14.18 10.25 -6.16
C GLY A 233 -15.71 10.18 -6.05
N PRO A 234 -16.38 11.32 -6.17
CA PRO A 234 -17.85 11.39 -6.22
C PRO A 234 -18.40 10.46 -7.29
N LEU A 235 -19.48 9.76 -6.95
CA LEU A 235 -20.17 8.81 -7.85
C LEU A 235 -19.31 7.57 -8.25
N GLY A 236 -18.23 7.28 -7.52
CA GLY A 236 -17.38 6.13 -7.79
C GLY A 236 -16.40 6.29 -8.96
N VAL A 237 -16.31 7.48 -9.56
CA VAL A 237 -15.31 7.77 -10.59
C VAL A 237 -13.95 7.97 -9.92
N PRO A 238 -12.87 7.31 -10.40
CA PRO A 238 -11.55 7.49 -9.84
C PRO A 238 -11.05 8.93 -9.97
N GLU A 239 -10.37 9.42 -8.92
CA GLU A 239 -9.67 10.69 -8.94
C GLU A 239 -8.16 10.46 -8.85
N LEU A 240 -7.42 10.96 -9.85
CA LEU A 240 -5.96 10.94 -9.85
C LEU A 240 -5.46 12.08 -8.97
N MET A 241 -4.84 11.72 -7.85
CA MET A 241 -4.26 12.65 -6.88
C MET A 241 -2.75 12.73 -7.01
N VAL A 242 -2.22 13.92 -6.87
CA VAL A 242 -0.78 14.21 -6.95
C VAL A 242 -0.37 15.06 -5.77
N SER A 243 0.67 14.67 -5.04
CA SER A 243 1.21 15.48 -3.96
C SER A 243 1.79 16.80 -4.47
N GLN A 244 1.60 17.86 -3.69
CA GLN A 244 2.17 19.19 -3.95
C GLN A 244 2.87 19.70 -2.69
N PRO A 245 3.93 20.53 -2.80
CA PRO A 245 4.62 21.07 -1.65
C PRO A 245 3.71 21.81 -0.67
N GLY A 246 4.11 21.83 0.61
CA GLY A 246 3.39 22.55 1.63
C GLY A 246 2.17 21.83 2.19
N CYS A 247 2.20 20.49 2.21
CA CYS A 247 1.07 19.65 2.65
C CYS A 247 -0.19 19.86 1.81
N ALA A 248 0.01 20.04 0.50
CA ALA A 248 -1.04 20.22 -0.49
C ALA A 248 -1.10 19.05 -1.47
N TYR A 249 -2.14 19.01 -2.27
CA TYR A 249 -2.30 18.03 -3.35
C TYR A 249 -3.11 18.63 -4.49
N ALA A 250 -3.00 18.02 -5.66
CA ALA A 250 -3.80 18.36 -6.82
C ALA A 250 -4.59 17.14 -7.28
N ILE A 251 -5.80 17.37 -7.78
CA ILE A 251 -6.59 16.38 -8.53
C ILE A 251 -6.43 16.70 -10.00
N LEU A 252 -6.01 15.70 -10.79
CA LEU A 252 -5.81 15.81 -12.22
C LEU A 252 -7.03 15.24 -12.96
N LEU A 253 -7.65 16.05 -13.81
CA LEU A 253 -8.85 15.66 -14.54
C LEU A 253 -8.50 14.84 -15.79
N CYS A 254 -9.09 13.65 -15.89
CA CYS A 254 -8.98 12.75 -17.02
C CYS A 254 -10.09 13.08 -18.04
N THR A 255 -9.80 13.94 -19.02
CA THR A 255 -10.80 14.53 -19.93
C THR A 255 -10.83 13.93 -21.33
N TRP A 256 -10.14 12.80 -21.57
CA TRP A 256 -10.12 12.14 -22.89
C TRP A 256 -11.33 11.22 -23.11
N ASN A 257 -12.03 10.77 -22.07
CA ASN A 257 -13.28 10.04 -22.19
C ASN A 257 -14.42 11.01 -22.50
N LYS A 258 -14.82 11.13 -23.76
CA LYS A 258 -15.88 12.03 -24.22
C LYS A 258 -17.27 11.65 -23.74
N ASP A 259 -17.45 10.47 -23.16
CA ASP A 259 -18.72 9.93 -22.66
C ASP A 259 -18.94 10.24 -21.16
N ALA A 260 -17.99 10.82 -20.46
CA ALA A 260 -18.18 11.32 -19.12
C ALA A 260 -19.11 12.55 -19.16
N ARG A 261 -20.38 12.32 -18.84
CA ARG A 261 -21.43 13.35 -18.74
C ARG A 261 -20.95 14.47 -17.81
N PRO A 262 -20.93 15.74 -18.25
CA PRO A 262 -20.58 16.83 -17.37
C PRO A 262 -21.52 16.85 -16.15
N PRO A 263 -21.04 17.24 -14.96
CA PRO A 263 -21.90 17.34 -13.77
C PRO A 263 -23.10 18.22 -14.08
N PRO A 264 -24.30 17.91 -13.55
CA PRO A 264 -25.51 18.68 -13.81
C PRO A 264 -25.31 20.10 -13.31
N THR A 265 -25.13 21.04 -14.22
CA THR A 265 -25.20 22.47 -13.93
C THR A 265 -26.62 22.79 -13.55
N SER A 266 -26.81 23.36 -12.36
CA SER A 266 -28.08 23.94 -11.91
C SER A 266 -28.60 24.90 -12.99
N GLU A 267 -29.77 24.58 -13.54
CA GLU A 267 -30.50 25.44 -14.48
C GLU A 267 -30.81 26.78 -13.81
N GLY A 268 -30.39 27.87 -14.45
CA GLY A 268 -30.84 29.21 -14.09
C GLY A 268 -29.83 30.32 -14.14
N ALA A 269 -29.23 30.60 -15.32
CA ALA A 269 -28.61 31.91 -15.57
C ALA A 269 -28.77 32.30 -17.05
N PRO A 270 -29.03 33.59 -17.38
CA PRO A 270 -29.39 34.04 -18.71
C PRO A 270 -28.23 34.05 -19.68
N GLU A 271 -28.52 33.73 -20.94
CA GLU A 271 -27.62 33.82 -22.09
C GLU A 271 -27.03 35.21 -22.24
N GLY A 272 -25.79 35.34 -21.89
CA GLY A 272 -24.90 36.44 -22.20
C GLY A 272 -23.54 35.91 -22.53
N SER A 273 -23.07 36.10 -23.75
CA SER A 273 -21.80 35.71 -24.33
C SER A 273 -20.64 35.89 -23.36
N ARG A 274 -20.23 34.79 -22.69
CA ARG A 274 -18.94 34.66 -22.03
C ARG A 274 -18.31 33.39 -22.57
N GLU A 275 -17.13 33.53 -23.14
CA GLU A 275 -16.22 32.41 -23.39
C GLU A 275 -16.21 31.51 -22.15
N ALA A 276 -16.60 30.24 -22.30
CA ALA A 276 -16.55 29.27 -21.21
C ALA A 276 -15.12 29.28 -20.66
N PRO A 277 -14.92 29.48 -19.34
CA PRO A 277 -13.58 29.42 -18.77
C PRO A 277 -12.99 28.07 -19.13
N ALA A 278 -11.80 28.08 -19.72
CA ALA A 278 -11.06 26.85 -20.06
C ALA A 278 -11.08 25.97 -18.82
N ALA A 279 -11.68 24.77 -18.94
CA ALA A 279 -11.80 23.84 -17.84
C ALA A 279 -10.39 23.61 -17.27
N ARG A 280 -10.20 23.94 -16.00
CA ARG A 280 -8.90 23.75 -15.34
C ARG A 280 -8.68 22.25 -15.21
N ASP A 281 -7.70 21.71 -15.93
CA ASP A 281 -7.33 20.30 -15.89
C ASP A 281 -6.65 19.89 -14.58
N VAL A 282 -6.31 20.86 -13.72
CA VAL A 282 -5.65 20.68 -12.43
C VAL A 282 -6.41 21.46 -11.37
N MET A 283 -6.91 20.74 -10.36
CA MET A 283 -7.54 21.32 -9.18
C MET A 283 -6.60 21.24 -7.99
N LEU A 284 -6.06 22.38 -7.55
CA LEU A 284 -5.16 22.44 -6.40
C LEU A 284 -5.98 22.55 -5.10
N HIS A 285 -5.66 21.70 -4.14
CA HIS A 285 -6.22 21.71 -2.79
C HIS A 285 -5.13 21.96 -1.75
N GLN A 286 -5.39 22.90 -0.86
CA GLN A 286 -4.53 23.15 0.30
C GLN A 286 -5.23 22.62 1.54
N THR A 287 -4.53 21.82 2.34
CA THR A 287 -5.08 21.32 3.59
C THR A 287 -5.04 22.40 4.66
N SER A 288 -6.09 22.46 5.49
CA SER A 288 -6.17 23.41 6.60
C SER A 288 -5.07 23.21 7.64
N GLY A 289 -4.58 24.29 8.24
CA GLY A 289 -3.60 24.26 9.31
C GLY A 289 -2.43 25.24 9.09
N ARG A 290 -1.63 25.47 10.13
CA ARG A 290 -0.43 26.29 10.02
C ARG A 290 0.64 25.53 9.26
N ILE A 291 0.97 25.98 8.07
CA ILE A 291 2.08 25.47 7.27
C ILE A 291 3.26 26.41 7.52
N HIS A 292 4.30 25.93 8.18
CA HIS A 292 5.51 26.70 8.46
C HIS A 292 6.36 26.87 7.20
N ASN A 293 6.38 25.86 6.33
CA ASN A 293 7.14 25.87 5.08
C ASN A 293 6.25 25.47 3.89
N LYS A 294 5.95 26.41 3.03
CA LYS A 294 5.14 26.19 1.81
C LYS A 294 5.85 25.36 0.74
N ASN A 295 7.15 25.18 0.85
CA ASN A 295 7.96 24.43 -0.11
C ASN A 295 8.38 23.06 0.41
N VAL A 296 7.87 22.64 1.58
CA VAL A 296 8.20 21.33 2.14
C VAL A 296 7.69 20.20 1.25
N SER A 297 8.55 19.21 1.01
CA SER A 297 8.18 18.00 0.26
C SER A 297 7.03 17.29 0.94
N THR A 298 6.07 16.85 0.14
CA THR A 298 4.81 16.24 0.58
C THR A 298 4.58 14.92 -0.12
N HIS A 299 4.26 13.88 0.63
CA HIS A 299 3.81 12.59 0.12
C HIS A 299 2.32 12.40 0.40
N LEU A 300 1.66 11.66 -0.48
CA LEU A 300 0.22 11.41 -0.46
C LEU A 300 -0.04 9.92 -0.70
N ILE A 301 -1.01 9.36 0.00
CA ILE A 301 -1.59 8.06 -0.32
C ILE A 301 -3.11 8.10 -0.19
N GLY A 302 -3.80 7.62 -1.22
CA GLY A 302 -5.27 7.59 -1.29
C GLY A 302 -5.87 6.20 -1.08
N ASN A 303 -7.18 6.14 -1.16
CA ASN A 303 -7.95 4.91 -1.07
C ASN A 303 -7.61 4.05 0.16
N ILE A 304 -7.54 4.68 1.33
CA ILE A 304 -7.30 3.99 2.61
C ILE A 304 -8.60 3.31 3.02
N LYS A 305 -8.57 1.99 3.18
CA LYS A 305 -9.76 1.16 3.49
C LYS A 305 -10.23 1.34 4.93
N ARG A 306 -11.56 1.36 5.11
CA ARG A 306 -12.25 1.51 6.38
C ARG A 306 -13.21 0.34 6.63
N GLY A 307 -12.63 -0.86 6.90
CA GLY A 307 -13.37 -2.08 7.19
C GLY A 307 -13.70 -2.95 5.96
N HIS A 308 -14.13 -4.17 6.23
CA HIS A 308 -14.41 -5.20 5.21
C HIS A 308 -15.62 -4.89 4.31
N ASN A 309 -16.51 -4.00 4.72
CA ASN A 309 -17.76 -3.67 3.99
C ASN A 309 -17.61 -2.53 2.96
N SER A 310 -16.39 -2.09 2.68
CA SER A 310 -16.14 -0.99 1.74
C SER A 310 -16.17 -1.39 0.25
N GLU A 311 -16.69 -2.56 -0.08
CA GLU A 311 -16.81 -3.02 -1.48
C GLU A 311 -17.85 -2.23 -2.31
N MET A 312 -18.69 -1.43 -1.66
CA MET A 312 -19.72 -0.60 -2.27
C MET A 312 -19.38 0.90 -2.22
N GLY A 313 -18.27 1.27 -2.82
CA GLY A 313 -17.78 2.65 -2.88
C GLY A 313 -16.66 2.89 -1.86
N GLY A 314 -15.46 3.14 -2.36
CA GLY A 314 -14.27 3.33 -1.54
C GLY A 314 -14.47 4.37 -0.44
N SER A 315 -13.68 4.28 0.61
CA SER A 315 -13.81 5.12 1.80
C SER A 315 -13.53 6.61 1.57
N GLY A 316 -12.95 6.96 0.43
CA GLY A 316 -12.51 8.32 0.16
C GLY A 316 -11.39 8.83 1.09
N LEU A 317 -10.90 7.99 2.02
CA LEU A 317 -9.83 8.37 2.94
C LEU A 317 -8.50 8.45 2.22
N PHE A 318 -7.74 9.50 2.53
CA PHE A 318 -6.37 9.69 2.06
C PHE A 318 -5.52 10.34 3.15
N ALA A 319 -4.22 10.13 3.08
CA ALA A 319 -3.27 10.69 4.03
C ALA A 319 -2.18 11.50 3.32
N LEU A 320 -1.65 12.48 4.03
CA LEU A 320 -0.51 13.29 3.62
C LEU A 320 0.56 13.26 4.70
N CYS A 321 1.82 13.26 4.30
CA CYS A 321 2.92 13.57 5.20
C CYS A 321 3.88 14.56 4.56
N THR A 322 4.60 15.29 5.41
CA THR A 322 5.61 16.25 4.97
C THR A 322 6.97 15.92 5.55
N LEU A 323 8.01 16.37 4.88
CA LEU A 323 9.39 16.18 5.34
C LEU A 323 9.66 16.82 6.71
N ASP A 324 8.89 17.84 7.10
CA ASP A 324 9.00 18.49 8.43
C ASP A 324 8.19 17.77 9.52
N GLY A 325 7.67 16.57 9.24
CA GLY A 325 7.06 15.69 10.25
C GLY A 325 5.56 15.87 10.45
N THR A 326 4.86 16.59 9.58
CA THR A 326 3.40 16.68 9.63
C THR A 326 2.77 15.44 9.00
N LEU A 327 1.80 14.83 9.69
CA LEU A 327 0.95 13.75 9.20
C LEU A 327 -0.50 14.15 9.30
N LYS A 328 -1.29 13.91 8.26
CA LYS A 328 -2.72 14.18 8.23
C LYS A 328 -3.49 13.01 7.62
N LEU A 329 -4.63 12.69 8.21
CA LEU A 329 -5.65 11.81 7.62
C LEU A 329 -6.87 12.65 7.27
N MET A 330 -7.29 12.56 6.01
CA MET A 330 -8.40 13.31 5.44
C MET A 330 -9.49 12.34 4.98
N GLU A 331 -10.75 12.73 5.12
CA GLU A 331 -11.89 11.98 4.57
C GLU A 331 -12.33 12.56 3.22
N GLU A 332 -12.33 13.86 3.11
CA GLU A 332 -12.63 14.64 1.90
C GLU A 332 -11.67 15.83 1.84
N ALA A 333 -11.73 16.60 0.77
CA ALA A 333 -10.85 17.75 0.56
C ALA A 333 -10.77 18.70 1.77
N ASP A 334 -11.89 18.92 2.43
CA ASP A 334 -12.02 19.88 3.54
C ASP A 334 -12.22 19.21 4.91
N LYS A 335 -12.27 17.86 4.97
CA LYS A 335 -12.56 17.14 6.20
C LYS A 335 -11.33 16.45 6.77
N LEU A 336 -10.65 17.14 7.67
CA LEU A 336 -9.53 16.61 8.43
C LEU A 336 -10.05 15.70 9.57
N LEU A 337 -9.65 14.42 9.57
CA LEU A 337 -9.95 13.51 10.68
C LEU A 337 -8.96 13.71 11.84
N TRP A 338 -7.68 13.73 11.54
CA TRP A 338 -6.63 14.03 12.52
C TRP A 338 -5.36 14.59 11.88
N SER A 339 -4.61 15.31 12.68
CA SER A 339 -3.26 15.77 12.37
C SER A 339 -2.31 15.43 13.50
N VAL A 340 -1.13 14.95 13.17
CA VAL A 340 -0.05 14.60 14.08
C VAL A 340 1.23 15.30 13.61
N GLN A 341 1.98 15.86 14.55
CA GLN A 341 3.32 16.40 14.31
C GLN A 341 4.34 15.50 15.00
N VAL A 342 5.35 15.08 14.27
CA VAL A 342 6.48 14.29 14.79
C VAL A 342 7.80 15.03 14.56
N ASP A 343 8.81 14.72 15.36
CA ASP A 343 10.13 15.38 15.29
C ASP A 343 11.10 14.67 14.34
N HIS A 344 10.57 13.92 13.39
CA HIS A 344 11.35 13.15 12.41
C HIS A 344 11.03 13.57 10.98
N GLN A 345 12.01 13.46 10.10
CA GLN A 345 11.88 13.82 8.68
C GLN A 345 11.23 12.67 7.91
N LEU A 346 9.93 12.80 7.64
CA LEU A 346 9.14 11.79 6.94
C LEU A 346 9.35 11.90 5.42
N PHE A 347 9.80 10.82 4.80
CA PHE A 347 10.06 10.78 3.36
C PHE A 347 9.26 9.73 2.60
N ALA A 348 8.57 8.83 3.29
CA ALA A 348 7.75 7.78 2.69
C ALA A 348 6.42 7.65 3.43
N LEU A 349 5.37 7.40 2.68
CA LEU A 349 4.01 7.23 3.17
C LEU A 349 3.35 6.05 2.47
N GLU A 350 2.87 5.10 3.26
CA GLU A 350 2.22 3.88 2.84
C GLU A 350 0.97 3.60 3.66
N LYS A 351 0.22 2.56 3.31
CA LYS A 351 -0.94 2.08 4.05
C LYS A 351 -0.88 0.57 4.19
N LEU A 352 -1.32 0.06 5.33
CA LEU A 352 -1.24 -1.37 5.63
C LEU A 352 -2.24 -1.72 6.74
N ASP A 353 -3.00 -2.80 6.55
CA ASP A 353 -3.81 -3.38 7.63
C ASP A 353 -2.91 -4.26 8.51
N VAL A 354 -2.41 -3.70 9.61
CA VAL A 354 -1.54 -4.42 10.55
C VAL A 354 -2.31 -5.14 11.65
N THR A 355 -3.61 -4.88 11.78
CA THR A 355 -4.46 -5.51 12.81
C THR A 355 -5.33 -6.65 12.27
N GLY A 356 -5.43 -6.77 10.94
CA GLY A 356 -6.26 -7.78 10.27
C GLY A 356 -7.77 -7.55 10.39
N ASN A 357 -8.16 -6.32 10.75
CA ASN A 357 -9.57 -5.94 10.97
C ASN A 357 -10.24 -5.34 9.72
N GLY A 358 -9.52 -5.25 8.60
CA GLY A 358 -9.98 -4.66 7.35
C GLY A 358 -9.85 -3.13 7.27
N HIS A 359 -9.37 -2.49 8.34
CA HIS A 359 -8.99 -1.07 8.33
C HIS A 359 -7.50 -0.97 8.00
N GLU A 360 -7.15 -0.15 7.01
CA GLU A 360 -5.74 0.12 6.71
C GLU A 360 -5.25 1.26 7.60
N GLU A 361 -4.13 1.05 8.28
CA GLU A 361 -3.42 2.07 9.03
C GLU A 361 -2.52 2.88 8.10
N VAL A 362 -2.28 4.14 8.47
CA VAL A 362 -1.29 5.02 7.83
C VAL A 362 0.10 4.64 8.32
N VAL A 363 1.03 4.38 7.41
CA VAL A 363 2.41 4.02 7.72
C VAL A 363 3.34 5.07 7.13
N ALA A 364 4.12 5.74 7.98
CA ALA A 364 5.07 6.77 7.56
C ALA A 364 6.47 6.44 8.08
N CYS A 365 7.47 6.55 7.22
CA CYS A 365 8.87 6.27 7.55
C CYS A 365 9.73 7.53 7.48
N ALA A 366 10.61 7.70 8.46
CA ALA A 366 11.59 8.75 8.52
C ALA A 366 12.99 8.25 8.08
N TRP A 367 13.85 9.17 7.65
CA TRP A 367 15.21 8.83 7.20
C TRP A 367 16.12 8.21 8.27
N ASP A 368 15.84 8.47 9.55
CA ASP A 368 16.57 7.90 10.69
C ASP A 368 16.06 6.51 11.12
N GLY A 369 15.15 5.92 10.34
CA GLY A 369 14.61 4.58 10.59
C GLY A 369 13.39 4.52 11.48
N GLN A 370 12.89 5.67 11.97
CA GLN A 370 11.66 5.69 12.74
C GLN A 370 10.45 5.52 11.83
N THR A 371 9.61 4.54 12.11
CA THR A 371 8.33 4.30 11.42
C THR A 371 7.18 4.55 12.37
N TYR A 372 6.16 5.23 11.87
CA TYR A 372 4.90 5.51 12.56
C TYR A 372 3.77 4.74 11.88
N ILE A 373 3.01 3.98 12.65
CA ILE A 373 1.79 3.30 12.21
C ILE A 373 0.64 3.94 12.99
N ILE A 374 -0.31 4.54 12.28
CA ILE A 374 -1.37 5.36 12.90
C ILE A 374 -2.72 4.90 12.37
N ASP A 375 -3.62 4.56 13.29
CA ASP A 375 -4.99 4.17 12.98
C ASP A 375 -5.93 5.36 12.73
N HIS A 376 -7.17 5.07 12.39
CA HIS A 376 -8.20 6.08 12.14
C HIS A 376 -8.56 6.88 13.41
N ASN A 377 -8.28 6.34 14.59
CA ASN A 377 -8.52 6.98 15.88
C ASN A 377 -7.32 7.78 16.39
N ARG A 378 -6.28 7.95 15.57
CA ARG A 378 -5.03 8.64 15.93
C ARG A 378 -4.18 7.87 16.95
N THR A 379 -4.39 6.57 17.12
CA THR A 379 -3.51 5.75 17.96
C THR A 379 -2.20 5.49 17.22
N VAL A 380 -1.07 5.71 17.88
CA VAL A 380 0.26 5.67 17.25
C VAL A 380 1.06 4.52 17.82
N VAL A 381 1.55 3.67 16.91
CA VAL A 381 2.55 2.66 17.18
C VAL A 381 3.84 3.05 16.47
N ARG A 382 4.98 2.85 17.12
CA ARG A 382 6.31 3.12 16.57
C ARG A 382 7.08 1.84 16.36
N PHE A 383 7.88 1.86 15.30
CA PHE A 383 8.88 0.84 15.03
C PHE A 383 10.19 1.51 14.62
N GLN A 384 11.32 1.09 15.22
CA GLN A 384 12.63 1.69 14.97
C GLN A 384 13.57 0.68 14.32
N VAL A 385 14.21 1.12 13.24
CA VAL A 385 15.36 0.48 12.63
C VAL A 385 16.59 1.34 12.93
N ASP A 386 17.65 0.75 13.47
CA ASP A 386 18.86 1.48 13.91
C ASP A 386 19.81 1.76 12.73
N GLU A 387 19.27 2.10 11.57
CA GLU A 387 20.02 2.51 10.38
C GLU A 387 19.28 3.64 9.64
N ASN A 388 20.03 4.46 8.91
CA ASN A 388 19.42 5.48 8.05
C ASN A 388 18.80 4.83 6.80
N ILE A 389 17.58 5.20 6.49
CA ILE A 389 16.75 4.57 5.46
C ILE A 389 16.72 5.45 4.21
N ARG A 390 17.04 4.86 3.06
CA ARG A 390 17.02 5.48 1.73
C ARG A 390 15.70 5.29 1.00
N ALA A 391 15.10 4.11 1.13
CA ALA A 391 13.82 3.76 0.53
C ALA A 391 13.01 2.88 1.47
N PHE A 392 11.71 3.01 1.38
CA PHE A 392 10.75 2.29 2.22
C PHE A 392 9.55 1.87 1.39
N CYS A 393 9.06 0.67 1.64
CA CYS A 393 7.83 0.15 1.07
C CYS A 393 7.10 -0.67 2.15
N ALA A 394 5.78 -0.58 2.19
CA ALA A 394 4.95 -1.42 3.05
C ALA A 394 3.84 -2.07 2.22
N GLY A 395 3.48 -3.28 2.56
CA GLY A 395 2.45 -4.01 1.83
C GLY A 395 2.35 -5.47 2.27
N LEU A 396 1.77 -6.28 1.43
CA LEU A 396 1.66 -7.72 1.64
C LEU A 396 2.79 -8.44 0.91
N TYR A 397 3.46 -9.35 1.59
CA TYR A 397 4.55 -10.18 1.04
C TYR A 397 4.42 -11.64 1.49
N ALA A 398 4.68 -12.56 0.57
CA ALA A 398 4.64 -13.99 0.84
C ALA A 398 6.02 -14.49 1.29
N CYS A 399 6.38 -14.25 2.54
CA CYS A 399 7.67 -14.68 3.08
C CYS A 399 7.69 -16.18 3.38
N LYS A 400 6.71 -16.67 4.14
CA LYS A 400 6.61 -18.08 4.54
C LYS A 400 5.18 -18.62 4.37
N GLU A 401 5.06 -19.94 4.40
CA GLU A 401 3.79 -20.69 4.43
C GLU A 401 2.88 -20.45 3.20
N GLY A 402 3.40 -19.90 2.10
CA GLY A 402 2.63 -19.67 0.88
C GLY A 402 1.41 -18.78 1.10
N ARG A 403 1.53 -17.77 1.99
CA ARG A 403 0.52 -16.75 2.26
C ARG A 403 1.14 -15.37 2.35
N ASN A 404 0.42 -14.37 1.88
CA ASN A 404 0.79 -12.98 2.08
C ASN A 404 0.56 -12.57 3.54
N SER A 405 1.53 -11.87 4.10
CA SER A 405 1.43 -11.22 5.42
C SER A 405 1.86 -9.76 5.34
N PRO A 406 1.37 -8.89 6.25
CA PRO A 406 1.84 -7.51 6.32
C PRO A 406 3.35 -7.44 6.53
N CYS A 407 4.03 -6.63 5.74
CA CYS A 407 5.47 -6.45 5.83
C CYS A 407 5.89 -4.98 5.69
N LEU A 408 7.06 -4.67 6.27
CA LEU A 408 7.77 -3.41 6.12
C LEU A 408 9.14 -3.70 5.49
N VAL A 409 9.43 -3.03 4.39
CA VAL A 409 10.69 -3.19 3.66
C VAL A 409 11.50 -1.92 3.77
N TYR A 410 12.71 -2.05 4.29
CA TYR A 410 13.66 -0.94 4.50
C TYR A 410 14.89 -1.14 3.65
N VAL A 411 15.24 -0.13 2.88
CA VAL A 411 16.52 -0.08 2.17
C VAL A 411 17.39 0.99 2.82
N THR A 412 18.54 0.60 3.33
CA THR A 412 19.44 1.50 4.06
C THR A 412 20.39 2.23 3.12
N PHE A 413 20.98 3.35 3.57
CA PHE A 413 22.05 4.02 2.85
C PHE A 413 23.31 3.13 2.70
N ASN A 414 23.47 2.12 3.55
CA ASN A 414 24.54 1.12 3.48
C ASN A 414 24.23 -0.03 2.50
N GLN A 415 23.25 0.14 1.61
CA GLN A 415 22.88 -0.84 0.58
C GLN A 415 22.40 -2.18 1.13
N LYS A 416 21.78 -2.19 2.30
CA LYS A 416 21.13 -3.37 2.87
C LYS A 416 19.62 -3.28 2.69
N ILE A 417 18.99 -4.40 2.43
CA ILE A 417 17.52 -4.52 2.38
C ILE A 417 17.08 -5.41 3.53
N TYR A 418 16.20 -4.88 4.37
CA TYR A 418 15.56 -5.62 5.44
C TYR A 418 14.07 -5.76 5.16
N VAL A 419 13.57 -6.98 5.19
CA VAL A 419 12.14 -7.28 5.14
C VAL A 419 11.71 -7.72 6.53
N TYR A 420 10.90 -6.90 7.20
CA TYR A 420 10.22 -7.26 8.43
C TYR A 420 8.84 -7.79 8.04
N TRP A 421 8.60 -9.05 8.29
CA TRP A 421 7.39 -9.75 7.88
C TRP A 421 6.55 -10.18 9.08
N GLU A 422 5.27 -10.54 8.84
CA GLU A 422 4.27 -10.78 9.90
C GLU A 422 4.16 -9.59 10.89
N VAL A 423 4.15 -8.38 10.33
CA VAL A 423 3.91 -7.17 11.12
C VAL A 423 2.43 -7.12 11.49
N GLN A 424 2.03 -7.98 12.43
CA GLN A 424 0.65 -8.09 12.88
C GLN A 424 0.54 -7.68 14.34
N LEU A 425 -0.39 -6.80 14.62
CA LEU A 425 -0.69 -6.30 15.95
C LEU A 425 -2.08 -6.81 16.36
N GLU A 426 -2.22 -7.35 17.56
CA GLU A 426 -3.53 -7.71 18.09
C GLU A 426 -4.42 -6.47 18.26
N ARG A 427 -3.80 -5.32 18.55
CA ARG A 427 -4.46 -4.03 18.76
C ARG A 427 -3.46 -2.87 18.66
N MET A 428 -3.94 -1.70 18.29
CA MET A 428 -3.14 -0.48 18.21
C MET A 428 -2.92 0.16 19.61
N GLU A 429 -3.89 0.07 20.47
CA GLU A 429 -3.86 0.70 21.79
C GLU A 429 -2.88 0.01 22.73
N SER A 430 -2.19 0.80 23.55
CA SER A 430 -1.46 0.26 24.70
C SER A 430 -2.46 -0.11 25.77
N THR A 431 -2.44 -1.35 26.23
CA THR A 431 -3.20 -1.73 27.41
C THR A 431 -2.44 -1.40 28.67
N ASN A 432 -3.12 -0.74 29.57
CA ASN A 432 -2.73 -0.66 30.97
C ASN A 432 -3.02 -2.02 31.63
N LEU A 433 -2.06 -2.56 32.37
CA LEU A 433 -2.24 -3.81 33.14
C LEU A 433 -3.50 -3.78 34.00
N LEU A 434 -3.80 -2.64 34.61
CA LEU A 434 -5.04 -2.43 35.38
C LEU A 434 -6.29 -2.74 34.59
N LYS A 435 -6.43 -2.17 33.37
CA LYS A 435 -7.60 -2.42 32.50
C LYS A 435 -7.71 -3.87 32.05
N LEU A 436 -6.58 -4.58 31.91
CA LEU A 436 -6.60 -6.01 31.60
C LEU A 436 -7.10 -6.81 32.79
N LEU A 437 -6.63 -6.48 33.97
CA LEU A 437 -7.02 -7.14 35.21
C LEU A 437 -8.46 -6.81 35.63
N GLU A 438 -8.94 -5.58 35.40
CA GLU A 438 -10.35 -5.21 35.57
C GLU A 438 -11.33 -6.05 34.75
N ALA A 439 -10.89 -6.51 33.56
CA ALA A 439 -11.69 -7.36 32.70
C ALA A 439 -11.73 -8.84 33.15
N GLU A 440 -10.83 -9.24 34.05
CA GLU A 440 -10.75 -10.61 34.56
C GLU A 440 -11.62 -10.77 35.84
N PRO A 441 -12.68 -11.60 35.81
CA PRO A 441 -13.61 -11.73 36.92
C PRO A 441 -12.93 -12.27 38.20
N GLU A 442 -11.87 -13.08 38.06
CA GLU A 442 -11.10 -13.61 39.17
C GLU A 442 -10.28 -12.52 39.89
N PHE A 443 -9.89 -11.48 39.21
CA PHE A 443 -9.08 -10.40 39.79
C PHE A 443 -9.85 -9.60 40.86
N GLN A 444 -11.11 -9.32 40.62
CA GLN A 444 -11.94 -8.62 41.60
C GLN A 444 -12.14 -9.46 42.88
N SER A 445 -12.33 -10.79 42.72
CA SER A 445 -12.41 -11.69 43.88
C SER A 445 -11.12 -11.75 44.67
N LEU A 446 -9.96 -11.77 44.00
CA LEU A 446 -8.64 -11.74 44.65
C LEU A 446 -8.37 -10.43 45.39
N LEU A 447 -8.77 -9.29 44.86
CA LEU A 447 -8.65 -8.00 45.53
C LEU A 447 -9.48 -7.98 46.84
N GLN A 448 -10.70 -8.51 46.79
CA GLN A 448 -11.56 -8.60 47.96
C GLN A 448 -10.98 -9.55 49.03
N GLU A 449 -10.42 -10.70 48.63
CA GLU A 449 -9.72 -11.62 49.53
C GLU A 449 -8.49 -10.97 50.20
N LEU A 450 -7.79 -10.08 49.45
CA LEU A 450 -6.64 -9.34 49.97
C LEU A 450 -7.04 -8.08 50.75
N GLY A 451 -8.35 -7.80 50.86
CA GLY A 451 -8.86 -6.64 51.61
C GLY A 451 -8.58 -5.28 50.93
N VAL A 452 -8.38 -5.30 49.63
CA VAL A 452 -8.18 -4.11 48.80
C VAL A 452 -9.46 -3.77 48.04
N ASP A 453 -9.94 -2.55 48.20
CA ASP A 453 -11.11 -2.06 47.48
C ASP A 453 -10.77 -1.95 45.96
N PRO A 454 -11.50 -2.64 45.07
CA PRO A 454 -11.29 -2.52 43.63
C PRO A 454 -11.41 -1.09 43.10
N ASP A 455 -12.18 -0.23 43.74
CA ASP A 455 -12.38 1.16 43.31
C ASP A 455 -11.27 2.09 43.83
N ASP A 456 -10.42 1.65 44.76
CA ASP A 456 -9.25 2.37 45.22
C ASP A 456 -8.04 2.12 44.31
N LEU A 457 -8.03 2.80 43.16
CA LEU A 457 -6.95 2.70 42.18
C LEU A 457 -5.54 2.88 42.74
N PRO A 458 -5.25 3.84 43.67
CA PRO A 458 -3.95 3.95 44.30
C PRO A 458 -3.55 2.70 45.09
N ALA A 459 -4.45 2.10 45.84
CA ALA A 459 -4.18 0.88 46.61
C ALA A 459 -3.94 -0.32 45.69
N VAL A 460 -4.76 -0.48 44.64
CA VAL A 460 -4.57 -1.52 43.64
C VAL A 460 -3.24 -1.36 42.89
N CYS A 461 -2.87 -0.13 42.49
CA CYS A 461 -1.57 0.15 41.89
C CYS A 461 -0.40 -0.19 42.80
N ALA A 462 -0.49 0.15 44.08
CA ALA A 462 0.54 -0.15 45.09
C ALA A 462 0.72 -1.67 45.27
N LEU A 463 -0.39 -2.41 45.36
CA LEU A 463 -0.38 -3.87 45.44
C LEU A 463 0.26 -4.50 44.19
N LEU A 464 -0.12 -4.07 43.00
CA LEU A 464 0.46 -4.57 41.75
C LEU A 464 1.95 -4.23 41.65
N HIS A 465 2.34 -3.03 41.98
CA HIS A 465 3.75 -2.61 42.00
C HIS A 465 4.56 -3.48 42.98
N GLN A 466 4.05 -3.73 44.17
CA GLN A 466 4.70 -4.57 45.16
C GLN A 466 4.83 -6.00 44.67
N THR A 467 3.78 -6.58 44.08
CA THR A 467 3.78 -7.94 43.58
C THR A 467 4.75 -8.13 42.40
N LEU A 468 4.85 -7.13 41.50
CA LEU A 468 5.71 -7.21 40.34
C LEU A 468 7.19 -6.95 40.63
N TYR A 469 7.49 -6.01 41.52
CA TYR A 469 8.87 -5.56 41.75
C TYR A 469 9.48 -6.00 43.07
N HIS A 470 8.64 -6.48 44.00
CA HIS A 470 9.08 -6.95 45.32
C HIS A 470 8.36 -8.26 45.73
N PRO A 471 8.44 -9.33 44.91
CA PRO A 471 7.65 -10.54 45.09
C PRO A 471 7.97 -11.28 46.44
N ASP A 472 9.16 -11.06 46.99
CA ASP A 472 9.62 -11.71 48.23
C ASP A 472 9.13 -11.00 49.52
N GLN A 473 8.44 -9.87 49.37
CA GLN A 473 7.90 -9.13 50.54
C GLN A 473 6.38 -9.39 50.64
N PRO A 474 5.88 -9.78 51.80
CA PRO A 474 4.43 -9.93 51.96
C PRO A 474 3.73 -8.58 51.71
N PRO A 475 2.54 -8.55 51.11
CA PRO A 475 1.80 -7.34 50.86
C PRO A 475 1.56 -6.59 52.18
N GLN A 476 2.01 -5.34 52.26
CA GLN A 476 1.74 -4.48 53.40
C GLN A 476 0.28 -4.03 53.30
N CYS A 477 -0.64 -4.72 53.97
CA CYS A 477 -1.99 -4.22 54.18
C CYS A 477 -1.93 -2.87 54.87
N ALA A 478 -2.58 -1.86 54.30
CA ALA A 478 -2.71 -0.55 54.95
C ALA A 478 -3.29 -0.73 56.35
N PRO A 479 -2.74 -0.08 57.40
CA PRO A 479 -3.28 -0.20 58.74
C PRO A 479 -4.71 0.33 58.74
N ALA A 480 -5.65 -0.52 59.19
CA ALA A 480 -7.02 -0.12 59.45
C ALA A 480 -7.00 1.16 60.26
N SER A 481 -7.61 2.24 59.77
CA SER A 481 -7.79 3.47 60.53
C SER A 481 -8.58 3.15 61.76
N LEU A 482 -7.91 3.22 62.93
CA LEU A 482 -8.53 3.20 64.24
C LEU A 482 -9.45 4.43 64.33
N HIS A 483 -10.74 4.20 64.20
CA HIS A 483 -11.73 5.14 64.66
C HIS A 483 -11.62 5.16 66.24
N ASP A 484 -11.07 6.22 66.74
CA ASP A 484 -11.19 6.53 68.15
C ASP A 484 -12.65 6.89 68.47
N PRO A 485 -13.27 6.28 69.48
CA PRO A 485 -14.58 6.68 69.93
C PRO A 485 -14.41 7.74 71.06
N THR A 486 -14.74 8.99 70.76
CA THR A 486 -15.23 9.95 71.80
C THR A 486 -16.26 10.86 71.12
#